data_14690b7330163ad5180c0fd80266bfe8
#
_entry.id   14690b7330163ad5180c0fd80266bfe8
#
_cell.length_a   1.000
_cell.length_b   1.000
_cell.length_c   1.000
_cell.angle_alpha   90.00
_cell.angle_beta   90.00
_cell.angle_gamma   90.00
#
_symmetry.space_group_name_H-M   'P 1'
#
loop_
_entity.id
_entity.type
_entity.pdbx_description
1 polymer ?
#
loop_
_entity_poly.entity_id
_entity_poly.type
_entity_poly.pdbx_seq_one_letter_code
_entity_poly.pdbx_strand_id
1 'polypeptide(L)'
;MDSMRPRSWAMDRAWCTADIGWVTGHSYIIYGPLANGATTIMFEGIPNYPTTSRWWQIIDKYKVNTFYTAPTAIRALMREGDKPVKKTSRKSLKLLGTVGEPINPEAWMWYYKTVGNSKCPIVDTWWQTETGGIMIAPQTGAINLKPGSATKPF
;
A
#
# COMPACT_ATOMS: atom_id res chain seq x y z
N MET A 1 33.37 12.33 2.28
CA MET A 1 32.75 11.40 3.28
C MET A 1 31.44 12.03 3.75
N ASP A 2 30.44 11.98 2.90
CA ASP A 2 29.10 12.45 3.27
C ASP A 2 28.32 11.25 3.78
N SER A 3 28.11 11.26 5.07
CA SER A 3 27.63 10.17 5.87
C SER A 3 26.26 9.69 5.37
N MET A 4 26.13 8.40 5.23
CA MET A 4 24.88 7.67 5.21
C MET A 4 24.01 8.12 6.41
N ARG A 5 23.25 9.18 6.23
CA ARG A 5 22.10 9.40 7.10
C ARG A 5 21.10 8.30 6.77
N PRO A 6 20.70 7.46 7.72
CA PRO A 6 19.60 6.57 7.49
C PRO A 6 18.43 7.45 7.02
N ARG A 7 17.86 7.16 5.85
CA ARG A 7 16.63 7.82 5.41
C ARG A 7 15.64 7.59 6.56
N SER A 8 15.30 8.66 7.24
CA SER A 8 14.47 8.57 8.43
C SER A 8 13.07 8.12 8.03
N TRP A 9 12.78 6.84 8.12
CA TRP A 9 11.43 6.28 8.05
C TRP A 9 10.49 6.97 9.03
N ALA A 10 11.05 7.59 10.06
CA ALA A 10 10.37 8.40 11.08
C ALA A 10 9.51 9.55 10.53
N MET A 11 9.68 9.92 9.26
CA MET A 11 8.84 10.94 8.61
C MET A 11 7.84 10.35 7.61
N ASP A 12 7.92 9.05 7.29
CA ASP A 12 6.99 8.44 6.36
C ASP A 12 5.63 8.17 7.01
N ARG A 13 4.59 8.36 6.22
CA ARG A 13 3.20 8.13 6.62
C ARG A 13 2.68 6.90 5.93
N ALA A 14 2.42 5.87 6.73
CA ALA A 14 1.90 4.59 6.28
C ALA A 14 0.39 4.51 6.48
N TRP A 15 -0.30 3.99 5.50
CA TRP A 15 -1.70 3.67 5.61
C TRP A 15 -1.95 2.26 5.12
N CYS A 16 -2.24 1.36 6.06
CA CYS A 16 -2.78 0.04 5.80
C CYS A 16 -4.28 0.06 6.04
N THR A 17 -5.06 -0.46 5.10
CA THR A 17 -6.54 -0.45 5.18
C THR A 17 -7.13 -1.72 5.75
N ALA A 18 -6.31 -2.59 6.31
CA ALA A 18 -6.78 -3.80 6.99
C ALA A 18 -7.61 -3.46 8.23
N ASP A 19 -8.49 -4.36 8.60
CA ASP A 19 -9.19 -4.28 9.88
C ASP A 19 -8.19 -4.47 11.03
N ILE A 20 -8.33 -3.65 12.07
CA ILE A 20 -7.45 -3.69 13.24
C ILE A 20 -7.61 -4.98 14.06
N GLY A 21 -8.72 -5.66 13.92
CA GLY A 21 -8.97 -6.96 14.55
C GLY A 21 -8.26 -8.14 13.87
N TRP A 22 -7.65 -7.92 12.69
CA TRP A 22 -6.88 -8.93 11.97
C TRP A 22 -5.39 -8.76 12.19
N VAL A 23 -4.64 -9.87 12.05
CA VAL A 23 -3.17 -9.84 12.18
C VAL A 23 -2.50 -8.84 11.23
N THR A 24 -3.03 -8.62 10.04
CA THR A 24 -2.53 -7.59 9.12
C THR A 24 -2.62 -6.20 9.73
N GLY A 25 -3.72 -5.89 10.40
CA GLY A 25 -3.87 -4.64 11.17
C GLY A 25 -2.85 -4.55 12.31
N HIS A 26 -2.68 -5.62 13.07
CA HIS A 26 -1.69 -5.67 14.14
C HIS A 26 -0.28 -5.40 13.62
N SER A 27 0.16 -6.13 12.60
CA SER A 27 1.54 -6.05 12.10
C SER A 27 1.80 -4.76 11.30
N TYR A 28 0.85 -4.31 10.46
CA TYR A 28 1.11 -3.26 9.47
C TYR A 28 0.33 -1.95 9.68
N ILE A 29 -0.52 -1.86 10.70
CA ILE A 29 -1.05 -0.58 11.20
C ILE A 29 -0.32 -0.18 12.48
N ILE A 30 -0.15 -1.11 13.42
CA ILE A 30 0.34 -0.81 14.76
C ILE A 30 1.85 -1.12 14.86
N TYR A 31 2.22 -2.40 14.90
CA TYR A 31 3.56 -2.79 15.35
C TYR A 31 4.66 -2.36 14.38
N GLY A 32 4.56 -2.70 13.11
CA GLY A 32 5.59 -2.41 12.13
C GLY A 32 5.86 -0.92 11.96
N PRO A 33 4.85 -0.11 11.60
CA PRO A 33 5.05 1.33 11.43
C PRO A 33 5.57 2.02 12.68
N LEU A 34 4.97 1.74 13.85
CA LEU A 34 5.35 2.42 15.10
C LEU A 34 6.75 2.00 15.58
N ALA A 35 7.11 0.73 15.44
CA ALA A 35 8.46 0.25 15.77
C ALA A 35 9.55 0.92 14.91
N ASN A 36 9.19 1.34 13.69
CA ASN A 36 10.08 2.07 12.78
C ASN A 36 9.95 3.60 12.88
N GLY A 37 9.21 4.12 13.85
CA GLY A 37 8.99 5.55 14.04
C GLY A 37 8.18 6.23 12.94
N ALA A 38 7.46 5.46 12.11
CA ALA A 38 6.59 5.99 11.08
C ALA A 38 5.25 6.46 11.66
N THR A 39 4.64 7.46 11.01
CA THR A 39 3.27 7.86 11.32
C THR A 39 2.31 6.86 10.66
N THR A 40 1.43 6.25 11.44
CA THR A 40 0.39 5.38 10.91
C THR A 40 -0.95 6.09 10.83
N ILE A 41 -1.75 5.77 9.81
CA ILE A 41 -3.10 6.27 9.64
C ILE A 41 -4.09 5.16 9.96
N MET A 42 -4.98 5.43 10.91
CA MET A 42 -6.13 4.59 11.21
C MET A 42 -7.38 5.27 10.64
N PHE A 43 -8.13 4.54 9.85
CA PHE A 43 -9.30 5.06 9.16
C PHE A 43 -10.52 4.18 9.46
N GLU A 44 -11.51 4.78 10.09
CA GLU A 44 -12.82 4.16 10.29
C GLU A 44 -13.73 4.53 9.13
N GLY A 45 -14.04 3.55 8.28
CA GLY A 45 -14.91 3.74 7.13
C GLY A 45 -14.61 2.80 5.96
N ILE A 46 -15.45 2.90 4.94
CA ILE A 46 -15.36 2.11 3.72
C ILE A 46 -14.79 2.94 2.55
N PRO A 47 -14.23 2.28 1.51
CA PRO A 47 -13.46 2.98 0.47
C PRO A 47 -14.28 3.95 -0.39
N ASN A 48 -15.58 3.72 -0.53
CA ASN A 48 -16.45 4.42 -1.47
C ASN A 48 -17.50 5.33 -0.78
N TYR A 49 -17.41 5.56 0.52
CA TYR A 49 -18.32 6.45 1.24
C TYR A 49 -17.58 7.67 1.82
N PRO A 50 -18.13 8.87 1.72
CA PRO A 50 -19.36 9.28 1.02
C PRO A 50 -19.20 9.37 -0.50
N THR A 51 -18.00 9.18 -1.03
CA THR A 51 -17.70 9.20 -2.45
C THR A 51 -16.64 8.17 -2.82
N THR A 52 -16.64 7.70 -4.06
CA THR A 52 -15.64 6.79 -4.62
C THR A 52 -14.23 7.37 -4.69
N SER A 53 -14.07 8.67 -4.43
CA SER A 53 -12.77 9.34 -4.30
C SER A 53 -12.22 9.35 -2.87
N ARG A 54 -12.94 8.79 -1.90
CA ARG A 54 -12.64 8.95 -0.48
C ARG A 54 -11.21 8.57 -0.09
N TRP A 55 -10.76 7.40 -0.50
CA TRP A 55 -9.42 6.93 -0.18
C TRP A 55 -8.32 7.82 -0.80
N TRP A 56 -8.54 8.26 -2.02
CA TRP A 56 -7.59 9.13 -2.74
C TRP A 56 -7.49 10.50 -2.09
N GLN A 57 -8.61 11.03 -1.59
CA GLN A 57 -8.65 12.28 -0.81
C GLN A 57 -7.89 12.14 0.52
N ILE A 58 -8.01 10.99 1.21
CA ILE A 58 -7.25 10.70 2.42
C ILE A 58 -5.75 10.68 2.14
N ILE A 59 -5.33 10.01 1.07
CA ILE A 59 -3.93 9.99 0.64
C ILE A 59 -3.39 11.40 0.44
N ASP A 60 -4.13 12.27 -0.26
CA ASP A 60 -3.73 13.66 -0.49
C ASP A 60 -3.74 14.49 0.81
N LYS A 61 -4.79 14.38 1.59
CA LYS A 61 -4.96 15.15 2.84
C LYS A 61 -3.84 14.87 3.82
N TYR A 62 -3.54 13.60 4.04
CA TYR A 62 -2.56 13.18 5.04
C TYR A 62 -1.16 12.92 4.47
N LYS A 63 -0.96 13.18 3.16
CA LYS A 63 0.34 13.00 2.50
C LYS A 63 0.90 11.58 2.70
N VAL A 64 0.07 10.57 2.47
CA VAL A 64 0.44 9.16 2.59
C VAL A 64 1.61 8.85 1.65
N ASN A 65 2.63 8.16 2.17
CA ASN A 65 3.79 7.72 1.41
C ASN A 65 3.69 6.24 1.03
N THR A 66 3.24 5.41 1.95
CA THR A 66 3.06 3.98 1.74
C THR A 66 1.58 3.62 1.90
N PHE A 67 1.00 3.04 0.85
CA PHE A 67 -0.39 2.62 0.84
C PHE A 67 -0.49 1.11 0.63
N TYR A 68 -1.06 0.40 1.62
CA TYR A 68 -1.11 -1.05 1.70
C TYR A 68 -2.55 -1.52 1.86
N THR A 69 -3.05 -2.34 0.92
CA THR A 69 -4.47 -2.71 0.88
C THR A 69 -4.69 -4.08 0.21
N ALA A 70 -5.90 -4.59 0.32
CA ALA A 70 -6.28 -5.87 -0.27
C ALA A 70 -6.64 -5.76 -1.76
N PRO A 71 -6.29 -6.74 -2.60
CA PRO A 71 -6.70 -6.80 -4.00
C PRO A 71 -8.21 -6.71 -4.22
N THR A 72 -9.02 -7.25 -3.33
CA THR A 72 -10.49 -7.11 -3.39
C THR A 72 -10.92 -5.64 -3.34
N ALA A 73 -10.32 -4.83 -2.48
CA ALA A 73 -10.61 -3.40 -2.42
C ALA A 73 -10.14 -2.67 -3.69
N ILE A 74 -8.96 -3.04 -4.22
CA ILE A 74 -8.45 -2.50 -5.49
C ILE A 74 -9.41 -2.79 -6.63
N ARG A 75 -9.88 -4.05 -6.75
CA ARG A 75 -10.86 -4.44 -7.79
C ARG A 75 -12.19 -3.71 -7.65
N ALA A 76 -12.67 -3.51 -6.43
CA ALA A 76 -13.89 -2.74 -6.19
C ALA A 76 -13.74 -1.29 -6.66
N LEU A 77 -12.64 -0.64 -6.31
CA LEU A 77 -12.36 0.74 -6.73
C LEU A 77 -12.08 0.87 -8.24
N MET A 78 -11.46 -0.14 -8.84
CA MET A 78 -11.23 -0.19 -10.29
C MET A 78 -12.55 -0.19 -11.08
N ARG A 79 -13.58 -0.87 -10.58
CA ARG A 79 -14.93 -0.88 -11.20
C ARG A 79 -15.59 0.50 -11.22
N GLU A 80 -15.23 1.38 -10.30
CA GLU A 80 -15.70 2.77 -10.27
C GLU A 80 -15.01 3.66 -11.33
N GLY A 81 -14.02 3.10 -12.04
CA GLY A 81 -13.27 3.76 -13.10
C GLY A 81 -12.19 4.71 -12.60
N ASP A 82 -11.50 5.33 -13.55
CA ASP A 82 -10.34 6.18 -13.27
C ASP A 82 -10.69 7.57 -12.74
N LYS A 83 -11.87 8.09 -13.08
CA LYS A 83 -12.25 9.47 -12.75
C LYS A 83 -12.14 9.82 -11.26
N PRO A 84 -12.60 8.97 -10.32
CA PRO A 84 -12.47 9.24 -8.89
C PRO A 84 -11.01 9.37 -8.45
N VAL A 85 -10.13 8.54 -9.01
CA VAL A 85 -8.69 8.54 -8.71
C VAL A 85 -8.03 9.82 -9.25
N LYS A 86 -8.32 10.15 -10.52
CA LYS A 86 -7.72 11.31 -11.24
C LYS A 86 -8.12 12.67 -10.67
N LYS A 87 -9.17 12.75 -9.84
CA LYS A 87 -9.54 13.97 -9.10
C LYS A 87 -8.54 14.37 -8.02
N THR A 88 -7.60 13.50 -7.68
CA THR A 88 -6.60 13.70 -6.63
C THR A 88 -5.19 13.58 -7.18
N SER A 89 -4.24 14.21 -6.52
CA SER A 89 -2.85 14.27 -6.98
C SER A 89 -2.07 12.99 -6.62
N ARG A 90 -2.21 12.49 -5.40
CA ARG A 90 -1.50 11.36 -4.79
C ARG A 90 0.03 11.43 -4.95
N LYS A 91 0.57 12.63 -5.16
CA LYS A 91 2.00 12.86 -5.41
C LYS A 91 2.90 12.50 -4.23
N SER A 92 2.32 12.34 -3.04
CA SER A 92 3.05 11.91 -1.85
C SER A 92 3.35 10.41 -1.84
N LEU A 93 2.63 9.60 -2.63
CA LEU A 93 2.86 8.16 -2.69
C LEU A 93 4.26 7.85 -3.21
N LYS A 94 4.94 6.96 -2.50
CA LYS A 94 6.26 6.41 -2.84
C LYS A 94 6.19 4.90 -3.09
N LEU A 95 5.28 4.23 -2.37
CA LEU A 95 5.14 2.78 -2.38
C LEU A 95 3.68 2.37 -2.31
N LEU A 96 3.32 1.39 -3.12
CA LEU A 96 2.04 0.69 -3.06
C LEU A 96 2.29 -0.75 -2.60
N GLY A 97 1.35 -1.33 -1.89
CA GLY A 97 1.44 -2.73 -1.49
C GLY A 97 0.10 -3.44 -1.54
N THR A 98 0.17 -4.77 -1.65
CA THR A 98 -1.01 -5.65 -1.66
C THR A 98 -0.83 -6.80 -0.69
N VAL A 99 -1.93 -7.23 -0.09
CA VAL A 99 -1.95 -8.24 0.98
C VAL A 99 -3.26 -9.01 1.04
N GLY A 100 -3.17 -10.24 1.49
CA GLY A 100 -4.31 -11.06 1.91
C GLY A 100 -4.81 -12.04 0.86
N GLU A 101 -4.56 -11.78 -0.41
CA GLU A 101 -4.94 -12.66 -1.52
C GLU A 101 -4.08 -12.35 -2.76
N PRO A 102 -3.97 -13.26 -3.73
CA PRO A 102 -3.30 -12.97 -4.99
C PRO A 102 -3.99 -11.84 -5.75
N ILE A 103 -3.21 -10.91 -6.27
CA ILE A 103 -3.71 -9.87 -7.16
C ILE A 103 -3.58 -10.33 -8.62
N ASN A 104 -4.67 -10.24 -9.39
CA ASN A 104 -4.60 -10.53 -10.83
C ASN A 104 -3.83 -9.43 -11.58
N PRO A 105 -3.15 -9.78 -12.70
CA PRO A 105 -2.31 -8.84 -13.44
C PRO A 105 -3.04 -7.57 -13.89
N GLU A 106 -4.32 -7.66 -14.25
CA GLU A 106 -5.11 -6.51 -14.67
C GLU A 106 -5.28 -5.47 -13.54
N ALA A 107 -5.71 -5.92 -12.35
CA ALA A 107 -5.85 -5.06 -11.18
C ALA A 107 -4.49 -4.51 -10.72
N TRP A 108 -3.42 -5.32 -10.80
CA TRP A 108 -2.07 -4.88 -10.53
C TRP A 108 -1.64 -3.75 -11.47
N MET A 109 -1.88 -3.90 -12.78
CA MET A 109 -1.54 -2.89 -13.77
C MET A 109 -2.38 -1.61 -13.62
N TRP A 110 -3.65 -1.73 -13.27
CA TRP A 110 -4.48 -0.56 -12.96
C TRP A 110 -3.97 0.17 -11.71
N TYR A 111 -3.63 -0.58 -10.67
CA TYR A 111 -3.08 -0.04 -9.43
C TYR A 111 -1.77 0.70 -9.68
N TYR A 112 -0.87 0.11 -10.47
CA TYR A 112 0.39 0.73 -10.87
C TYR A 112 0.19 2.00 -11.71
N LYS A 113 -0.59 1.89 -12.80
CA LYS A 113 -0.76 2.99 -13.76
C LYS A 113 -1.63 4.11 -13.22
N THR A 114 -2.79 3.78 -12.66
CA THR A 114 -3.81 4.77 -12.30
C THR A 114 -3.58 5.33 -10.90
N VAL A 115 -3.35 4.48 -9.90
CA VAL A 115 -3.14 4.93 -8.53
C VAL A 115 -1.71 5.42 -8.31
N GLY A 116 -0.74 4.65 -8.75
CA GLY A 116 0.70 4.92 -8.60
C GLY A 116 1.28 5.88 -9.64
N ASN A 117 0.48 6.35 -10.62
CA ASN A 117 0.93 7.20 -11.72
C ASN A 117 2.15 6.63 -12.48
N SER A 118 2.25 5.31 -12.61
CA SER A 118 3.38 4.57 -13.18
C SER A 118 4.75 4.90 -12.56
N LYS A 119 4.76 5.37 -11.30
CA LYS A 119 5.96 5.78 -10.59
C LYS A 119 6.18 5.00 -9.29
N CYS A 120 5.09 4.64 -8.62
CA CYS A 120 5.18 3.91 -7.36
C CYS A 120 5.32 2.42 -7.62
N PRO A 121 6.40 1.78 -7.14
CA PRO A 121 6.50 0.33 -7.21
C PRO A 121 5.39 -0.31 -6.38
N ILE A 122 4.98 -1.53 -6.78
CA ILE A 122 4.02 -2.34 -6.04
C ILE A 122 4.77 -3.48 -5.36
N VAL A 123 4.66 -3.55 -4.05
CA VAL A 123 5.10 -4.68 -3.23
C VAL A 123 3.90 -5.59 -2.99
N ASP A 124 3.78 -6.60 -3.84
CA ASP A 124 2.81 -7.68 -3.66
C ASP A 124 3.39 -8.65 -2.62
N THR A 125 2.65 -8.92 -1.55
CA THR A 125 3.18 -9.65 -0.40
C THR A 125 2.46 -10.96 -0.18
N TRP A 126 3.23 -12.00 0.15
CA TRP A 126 2.71 -13.26 0.63
C TRP A 126 3.19 -13.55 2.05
N TRP A 127 2.25 -13.87 2.92
CA TRP A 127 2.48 -14.28 4.30
C TRP A 127 1.19 -14.85 4.91
N GLN A 128 1.29 -15.37 6.12
CA GLN A 128 0.17 -15.97 6.83
C GLN A 128 0.12 -15.44 8.27
N THR A 129 -1.00 -15.65 8.94
CA THR A 129 -1.14 -15.35 10.38
C THR A 129 -0.06 -16.06 11.18
N GLU A 130 0.21 -17.32 10.84
CA GLU A 130 1.20 -18.19 11.49
C GLU A 130 2.63 -17.69 11.32
N THR A 131 2.93 -16.94 10.28
CA THR A 131 4.27 -16.35 10.07
C THR A 131 4.44 -15.00 10.75
N GLY A 132 3.34 -14.34 11.12
CA GLY A 132 3.36 -13.06 11.81
C GLY A 132 3.77 -11.86 10.94
N GLY A 133 4.34 -12.09 9.77
CA GLY A 133 4.81 -11.06 8.86
C GLY A 133 5.17 -11.62 7.49
N ILE A 134 5.60 -10.72 6.58
CA ILE A 134 5.89 -11.02 5.18
C ILE A 134 7.03 -12.02 5.04
N MET A 135 6.80 -13.05 4.23
CA MET A 135 7.77 -14.10 3.88
C MET A 135 8.25 -14.00 2.43
N ILE A 136 7.38 -13.51 1.55
CA ILE A 136 7.67 -13.35 0.13
C ILE A 136 7.23 -11.96 -0.30
N ALA A 137 8.14 -11.17 -0.85
CA ALA A 137 7.84 -9.87 -1.42
C ALA A 137 8.96 -9.40 -2.36
N PRO A 138 8.65 -8.62 -3.40
CA PRO A 138 9.69 -8.01 -4.22
C PRO A 138 10.42 -6.91 -3.43
N GLN A 139 11.74 -6.99 -3.39
CA GLN A 139 12.57 -5.92 -2.90
C GLN A 139 12.69 -4.85 -3.98
N THR A 140 12.04 -3.70 -3.76
CA THR A 140 12.01 -2.61 -4.74
C THR A 140 13.41 -2.08 -5.03
N GLY A 141 13.73 -1.97 -6.32
CA GLY A 141 15.06 -1.57 -6.78
C GLY A 141 16.08 -2.71 -6.91
N ALA A 142 15.82 -3.88 -6.33
CA ALA A 142 16.70 -5.05 -6.43
C ALA A 142 16.09 -6.19 -7.26
N ILE A 143 14.77 -6.31 -7.27
CA ILE A 143 14.04 -7.36 -7.98
C ILE A 143 13.06 -6.73 -8.96
N ASN A 144 13.03 -7.24 -10.20
CA ASN A 144 12.03 -6.82 -11.19
C ASN A 144 10.64 -7.21 -10.71
N LEU A 145 9.74 -6.23 -10.70
CA LEU A 145 8.34 -6.45 -10.35
C LEU A 145 7.65 -7.28 -11.43
N LYS A 146 6.78 -8.19 -10.99
CA LYS A 146 5.98 -9.03 -11.89
C LYS A 146 4.51 -8.92 -11.50
N PRO A 147 3.64 -8.44 -12.42
CA PRO A 147 2.22 -8.38 -12.15
C PRO A 147 1.64 -9.73 -11.71
N GLY A 148 0.96 -9.75 -10.57
CA GLY A 148 0.35 -10.96 -10.02
C GLY A 148 1.31 -11.92 -9.33
N SER A 149 2.48 -11.45 -8.89
CA SER A 149 3.46 -12.28 -8.21
C SER A 149 4.16 -11.53 -7.09
N ALA A 150 4.21 -12.15 -5.90
CA ALA A 150 5.03 -11.69 -4.78
C ALA A 150 6.55 -11.96 -5.00
N THR A 151 6.91 -12.58 -6.10
CA THR A 151 8.27 -12.84 -6.61
C THR A 151 9.04 -13.92 -5.84
N LYS A 152 9.99 -13.54 -4.98
CA LYS A 152 10.91 -14.48 -4.31
C LYS A 152 10.83 -14.35 -2.80
N PRO A 153 11.07 -15.44 -2.06
CA PRO A 153 11.23 -15.38 -0.61
C PRO A 153 12.47 -14.57 -0.22
N PHE A 154 12.46 -14.10 1.02
CA PHE A 154 13.62 -13.47 1.65
C PHE A 154 14.74 -14.45 1.92
#